data_9e0e79486b39c9dcbab1de742ce53fd0
#
_entry.id   9e0e79486b39c9dcbab1de742ce53fd0
#
_cell.length_a   1.000
_cell.length_b   1.000
_cell.length_c   1.000
_cell.angle_alpha   90.00
_cell.angle_beta   90.00
_cell.angle_gamma   90.00
#
_symmetry.space_group_name_H-M   'P 1'
#
loop_
_entity.id
_entity.type
_entity.pdbx_description
1 polymer ?
#
loop_
_entity_poly.entity_id
_entity_poly.type
_entity_poly.pdbx_seq_one_letter_code
_entity_poly.pdbx_strand_id
1 'polypeptide(L)'
;MYRYEISNYAKPGFACRHNDGYWTGVWYAGFGLGASSLLNHTRYRNTEHMEEYLTAAPEQLAGYREAEPLTQNDEMEEFMFLGLRRMAGVSESEFKKRFRRTIREVYGEIPDSLIRHGLLARKGDRYFLTPEGMNLSNYVMSEFILISSEQQQKHRTD
;
A
#
# COMPACT_ATOMS: atom_id res chain seq x y z
N MET A 1 -21.05 12.05 -10.20
CA MET A 1 -19.77 11.73 -9.55
C MET A 1 -19.65 10.22 -9.45
N TYR A 2 -18.45 9.67 -9.58
CA TYR A 2 -18.15 8.26 -9.33
C TYR A 2 -17.08 8.15 -8.25
N ARG A 3 -17.11 7.05 -7.49
CA ARG A 3 -16.08 6.70 -6.53
C ARG A 3 -14.87 6.20 -7.31
N TYR A 4 -13.67 6.72 -7.07
CA TYR A 4 -12.45 6.23 -7.72
C TYR A 4 -11.53 5.48 -6.73
N GLU A 5 -11.70 5.74 -5.42
CA GLU A 5 -11.10 4.96 -4.32
C GLU A 5 -12.07 4.94 -3.12
N ILE A 6 -11.77 4.21 -2.06
CA ILE A 6 -12.69 3.94 -0.93
C ILE A 6 -13.33 5.20 -0.34
N SER A 7 -12.56 6.31 -0.21
CA SER A 7 -12.99 7.52 0.51
C SER A 7 -13.33 8.68 -0.42
N ASN A 8 -12.94 8.65 -1.70
CA ASN A 8 -12.99 9.79 -2.58
C ASN A 8 -13.82 9.57 -3.85
N TYR A 9 -14.51 10.65 -4.25
CA TYR A 9 -15.38 10.72 -5.41
C TYR A 9 -14.95 11.84 -6.35
N ALA A 10 -15.10 11.65 -7.66
CA ALA A 10 -14.78 12.65 -8.67
C ALA A 10 -15.80 12.68 -9.81
N LYS A 11 -15.80 13.74 -10.60
CA LYS A 11 -16.38 13.72 -11.94
C LYS A 11 -15.46 12.96 -12.89
N PRO A 12 -15.96 12.37 -13.99
CA PRO A 12 -15.12 11.74 -14.99
C PRO A 12 -13.98 12.65 -15.44
N GLY A 13 -12.74 12.15 -15.41
CA GLY A 13 -11.53 12.91 -15.73
C GLY A 13 -10.96 13.81 -14.63
N PHE A 14 -11.62 13.93 -13.46
CA PHE A 14 -11.21 14.80 -12.36
C PHE A 14 -10.78 14.06 -11.08
N ALA A 15 -10.44 12.79 -11.17
CA ALA A 15 -9.80 12.08 -10.05
C ALA A 15 -8.49 12.79 -9.66
N CYS A 16 -8.25 12.93 -8.35
CA CYS A 16 -7.04 13.57 -7.86
C CYS A 16 -5.81 12.72 -8.18
N ARG A 17 -5.00 13.16 -9.12
CA ARG A 17 -3.79 12.46 -9.57
C ARG A 17 -2.79 12.25 -8.44
N HIS A 18 -2.64 13.24 -7.58
CA HIS A 18 -1.75 13.17 -6.42
C HIS A 18 -2.20 12.05 -5.47
N ASN A 19 -3.49 12.01 -5.17
CA ASN A 19 -4.07 11.00 -4.29
C ASN A 19 -3.98 9.59 -4.93
N ASP A 20 -4.32 9.46 -6.21
CA ASP A 20 -4.20 8.18 -6.93
C ASP A 20 -2.74 7.70 -7.02
N GLY A 21 -1.78 8.62 -7.05
CA GLY A 21 -0.35 8.34 -6.99
C GLY A 21 0.05 7.57 -5.73
N TYR A 22 -0.46 7.93 -4.57
CA TYR A 22 -0.20 7.18 -3.33
C TYR A 22 -0.71 5.73 -3.43
N TRP A 23 -1.89 5.53 -3.99
CA TRP A 23 -2.49 4.20 -4.14
C TRP A 23 -1.84 3.34 -5.22
N THR A 24 -1.01 3.90 -6.06
CA THR A 24 -0.24 3.17 -7.08
C THR A 24 1.21 2.94 -6.68
N GLY A 25 1.63 3.42 -5.50
CA GLY A 25 2.98 3.23 -4.98
C GLY A 25 4.04 3.99 -5.78
N VAL A 26 3.70 5.16 -6.36
CA VAL A 26 4.71 6.03 -6.98
C VAL A 26 5.56 6.68 -5.91
N TRP A 27 6.81 6.93 -6.23
CA TRP A 27 7.71 7.66 -5.35
C TRP A 27 7.25 9.11 -5.18
N TYR A 28 7.36 9.59 -3.96
CA TYR A 28 6.99 10.96 -3.61
C TYR A 28 7.95 11.52 -2.56
N ALA A 29 8.13 12.85 -2.58
CA ALA A 29 8.87 13.58 -1.58
C ALA A 29 7.90 14.44 -0.75
N GLY A 30 7.97 14.28 0.58
CA GLY A 30 7.24 15.10 1.53
C GLY A 30 8.11 16.26 2.01
N PHE A 31 7.50 17.43 2.16
CA PHE A 31 8.15 18.64 2.62
C PHE A 31 7.47 19.13 3.90
N GLY A 32 8.27 19.61 4.84
CA GLY A 32 7.78 20.14 6.12
C GLY A 32 7.99 19.17 7.28
N LEU A 33 7.59 19.62 8.46
CA LEU A 33 7.67 18.87 9.72
C LEU A 33 6.83 17.59 9.64
N GLY A 34 7.40 16.47 10.09
CA GLY A 34 6.72 15.18 10.15
C GLY A 34 6.33 14.61 8.79
N ALA A 35 6.70 15.27 7.68
CA ALA A 35 6.34 14.82 6.35
C ALA A 35 7.03 13.49 6.00
N SER A 36 6.28 12.57 5.37
CA SER A 36 6.79 11.29 4.90
C SER A 36 7.15 11.36 3.42
N SER A 37 8.17 10.60 3.03
CA SER A 37 8.59 10.40 1.65
C SER A 37 8.73 8.91 1.38
N LEU A 38 8.55 8.52 0.12
CA LEU A 38 8.93 7.20 -0.39
C LEU A 38 9.82 7.40 -1.61
N LEU A 39 11.09 7.13 -1.46
CA LEU A 39 12.09 7.32 -2.51
C LEU A 39 12.99 6.08 -2.56
N ASN A 40 13.18 5.56 -3.76
CA ASN A 40 14.15 4.50 -4.00
C ASN A 40 14.00 3.29 -3.04
N HIS A 41 12.77 2.80 -2.87
CA HIS A 41 12.40 1.69 -1.97
C HIS A 41 12.69 1.93 -0.48
N THR A 42 12.80 3.21 -0.09
CA THR A 42 13.04 3.60 1.29
C THR A 42 12.01 4.64 1.72
N ARG A 43 11.39 4.40 2.86
CA ARG A 43 10.52 5.36 3.51
C ARG A 43 11.36 6.29 4.38
N TYR A 44 11.09 7.58 4.28
CA TYR A 44 11.72 8.61 5.10
C TYR A 44 10.67 9.38 5.84
N ARG A 45 11.02 9.86 7.02
CA ARG A 45 10.18 10.75 7.81
C ARG A 45 11.00 11.93 8.30
N ASN A 46 10.55 13.12 8.01
CA ASN A 46 11.14 14.35 8.53
C ASN A 46 10.91 14.43 10.05
N THR A 47 11.83 15.09 10.76
CA THR A 47 11.66 15.37 12.18
C THR A 47 10.35 16.13 12.45
N GLU A 48 9.76 15.90 13.62
CA GLU A 48 8.60 16.66 14.13
C GLU A 48 9.05 17.90 14.93
N HIS A 49 10.37 18.08 15.14
CA HIS A 49 10.92 19.20 15.89
C HIS A 49 11.34 20.34 14.96
N MET A 50 10.73 21.51 15.15
CA MET A 50 10.93 22.70 14.29
C MET A 50 12.40 23.14 14.24
N GLU A 51 13.05 23.21 15.39
CA GLU A 51 14.44 23.67 15.49
C GLU A 51 15.40 22.77 14.70
N GLU A 52 15.21 21.45 14.84
CA GLU A 52 15.98 20.47 14.11
C GLU A 52 15.74 20.54 12.61
N TYR A 53 14.48 20.73 12.22
CA TYR A 53 14.11 20.85 10.79
C TYR A 53 14.76 22.07 10.14
N LEU A 54 14.82 23.20 10.85
CA LEU A 54 15.40 24.45 10.33
C LEU A 54 16.93 24.42 10.29
N THR A 55 17.57 23.63 11.13
CA THR A 55 19.04 23.53 11.20
C THR A 55 19.63 22.38 10.37
N ALA A 56 18.78 21.50 9.84
CA ALA A 56 19.22 20.37 9.00
C ALA A 56 19.94 20.88 7.74
N ALA A 57 21.12 20.32 7.45
CA ALA A 57 21.86 20.66 6.24
C ALA A 57 21.14 20.16 4.98
N PRO A 58 21.08 20.97 3.90
CA PRO A 58 20.44 20.59 2.64
C PRO A 58 21.00 19.28 2.03
N GLU A 59 22.29 19.03 2.20
CA GLU A 59 22.98 17.85 1.69
C GLU A 59 22.56 16.55 2.37
N GLN A 60 21.97 16.63 3.57
CA GLN A 60 21.48 15.49 4.32
C GLN A 60 20.01 15.19 4.03
N LEU A 61 19.47 15.61 2.86
CA LEU A 61 18.05 15.53 2.57
C LEU A 61 17.23 16.14 3.73
N ALA A 62 17.44 17.42 3.93
CA ALA A 62 17.04 18.28 5.04
C ALA A 62 15.89 17.73 5.90
N GLY A 63 16.19 17.35 7.12
CA GLY A 63 15.20 16.94 8.12
C GLY A 63 14.77 15.47 8.08
N TYR A 64 15.29 14.63 7.19
CA TYR A 64 15.04 13.20 7.24
C TYR A 64 15.80 12.58 8.42
N ARG A 65 15.07 12.11 9.41
CA ARG A 65 15.66 11.47 10.59
C ARG A 65 15.54 9.97 10.61
N GLU A 66 14.42 9.49 10.10
CA GLU A 66 14.13 8.07 10.04
C GLU A 66 14.18 7.62 8.58
N ALA A 67 14.89 6.53 8.34
CA ALA A 67 14.97 5.89 7.04
C ALA A 67 14.71 4.40 7.22
N GLU A 68 13.64 3.91 6.62
CA GLU A 68 13.21 2.52 6.67
C GLU A 68 13.25 1.94 5.26
N PRO A 69 14.26 1.12 4.93
CA PRO A 69 14.28 0.37 3.69
C PRO A 69 13.12 -0.63 3.65
N LEU A 70 12.32 -0.61 2.59
CA LEU A 70 11.24 -1.58 2.40
C LEU A 70 11.82 -2.90 1.90
N THR A 71 11.42 -3.98 2.53
CA THR A 71 11.69 -5.32 2.02
C THR A 71 10.77 -5.64 0.84
N GLN A 72 11.08 -6.68 0.08
CA GLN A 72 10.18 -7.13 -0.99
C GLN A 72 8.80 -7.54 -0.45
N ASN A 73 8.74 -8.09 0.76
CA ASN A 73 7.47 -8.42 1.41
C ASN A 73 6.65 -7.16 1.69
N ASP A 74 7.26 -6.14 2.29
CA ASP A 74 6.59 -4.85 2.57
C ASP A 74 6.03 -4.24 1.28
N GLU A 75 6.78 -4.30 0.18
CA GLU A 75 6.32 -3.80 -1.11
C GLU A 75 5.17 -4.62 -1.70
N MET A 76 5.15 -5.94 -1.52
CA MET A 76 4.05 -6.79 -1.95
C MET A 76 2.79 -6.53 -1.13
N GLU A 77 2.92 -6.38 0.19
CA GLU A 77 1.82 -6.01 1.08
C GLU A 77 1.23 -4.65 0.70
N GLU A 78 2.09 -3.65 0.52
CA GLU A 78 1.67 -2.31 0.11
C GLU A 78 0.97 -2.31 -1.25
N PHE A 79 1.47 -3.08 -2.21
CA PHE A 79 0.83 -3.22 -3.51
C PHE A 79 -0.62 -3.71 -3.38
N MET A 80 -0.86 -4.71 -2.53
CA MET A 80 -2.21 -5.22 -2.26
C MET A 80 -3.02 -4.22 -1.45
N PHE A 81 -2.48 -3.72 -0.34
CA PHE A 81 -3.17 -2.81 0.56
C PHE A 81 -3.59 -1.50 -0.14
N LEU A 82 -2.65 -0.85 -0.82
CA LEU A 82 -2.90 0.42 -1.49
C LEU A 82 -3.74 0.22 -2.76
N GLY A 83 -3.43 -0.81 -3.53
CA GLY A 83 -4.12 -1.08 -4.79
C GLY A 83 -5.59 -1.47 -4.61
N LEU A 84 -5.93 -2.23 -3.55
CA LEU A 84 -7.30 -2.61 -3.22
C LEU A 84 -8.15 -1.42 -2.74
N ARG A 85 -7.56 -0.31 -2.31
CA ARG A 85 -8.32 0.92 -2.03
C ARG A 85 -8.93 1.52 -3.29
N ARG A 86 -8.33 1.29 -4.44
CA ARG A 86 -8.81 1.80 -5.73
C ARG A 86 -9.98 0.98 -6.24
N MET A 87 -10.97 1.63 -6.85
CA MET A 87 -12.08 0.92 -7.51
C MET A 87 -11.61 0.05 -8.68
N ALA A 88 -10.47 0.41 -9.28
CA ALA A 88 -9.82 -0.39 -10.31
C ALA A 88 -9.16 -1.66 -9.77
N GLY A 89 -8.92 -1.72 -8.46
CA GLY A 89 -8.25 -2.84 -7.81
C GLY A 89 -6.80 -3.05 -8.25
N VAL A 90 -6.28 -4.25 -8.00
CA VAL A 90 -4.91 -4.68 -8.31
C VAL A 90 -4.88 -5.59 -9.54
N SER A 91 -3.83 -5.48 -10.34
CA SER A 91 -3.61 -6.30 -11.53
C SER A 91 -2.63 -7.44 -11.22
N GLU A 92 -3.01 -8.67 -11.56
CA GLU A 92 -2.17 -9.87 -11.45
C GLU A 92 -0.90 -9.73 -12.30
N SER A 93 -1.04 -9.21 -13.53
CA SER A 93 0.09 -9.03 -14.45
C SER A 93 1.06 -7.94 -13.97
N GLU A 94 0.55 -6.84 -13.40
CA GLU A 94 1.39 -5.80 -12.80
C GLU A 94 2.15 -6.35 -11.59
N PHE A 95 1.49 -7.10 -10.71
CA PHE A 95 2.12 -7.76 -9.57
C PHE A 95 3.24 -8.70 -10.03
N LYS A 96 2.94 -9.59 -10.97
CA LYS A 96 3.92 -10.54 -11.54
C LYS A 96 5.10 -9.83 -12.21
N LYS A 97 4.84 -8.75 -12.94
CA LYS A 97 5.89 -7.94 -13.57
C LYS A 97 6.83 -7.32 -12.54
N ARG A 98 6.28 -6.79 -11.43
CA ARG A 98 7.05 -6.10 -10.38
C ARG A 98 7.82 -7.09 -9.50
N PHE A 99 7.17 -8.17 -9.05
CA PHE A 99 7.71 -9.05 -8.02
C PHE A 99 8.22 -10.41 -8.54
N ARG A 100 8.04 -10.70 -9.85
CA ARG A 100 8.40 -11.98 -10.49
C ARG A 100 7.68 -13.20 -9.91
N ARG A 101 6.59 -12.99 -9.18
CA ARG A 101 5.71 -13.97 -8.54
C ARG A 101 4.27 -13.60 -8.80
N THR A 102 3.36 -14.55 -8.83
CA THR A 102 1.92 -14.31 -8.88
C THR A 102 1.36 -14.01 -7.50
N ILE A 103 0.19 -13.37 -7.44
CA ILE A 103 -0.53 -13.14 -6.17
C ILE A 103 -0.80 -14.47 -5.47
N ARG A 104 -1.16 -15.52 -6.22
CA ARG A 104 -1.41 -16.85 -5.67
C ARG A 104 -0.16 -17.52 -5.10
N GLU A 105 1.00 -17.35 -5.74
CA GLU A 105 2.28 -17.89 -5.22
C GLU A 105 2.71 -17.23 -3.92
N VAL A 106 2.27 -16.01 -3.66
CA VAL A 106 2.61 -15.26 -2.44
C VAL A 106 1.57 -15.47 -1.35
N TYR A 107 0.28 -15.34 -1.70
CA TYR A 107 -0.82 -15.30 -0.74
C TYR A 107 -1.67 -16.59 -0.71
N GLY A 108 -1.30 -17.62 -1.48
CA GLY A 108 -1.99 -18.91 -1.49
C GLY A 108 -3.47 -18.80 -1.83
N GLU A 109 -4.31 -19.36 -0.97
CA GLU A 109 -5.77 -19.41 -1.14
C GLU A 109 -6.51 -18.17 -0.63
N ILE A 110 -5.81 -17.18 -0.08
CA ILE A 110 -6.44 -15.97 0.50
C ILE A 110 -7.34 -15.25 -0.51
N PRO A 111 -6.91 -14.95 -1.75
CA PRO A 111 -7.78 -14.30 -2.73
C PRO A 111 -9.03 -15.11 -3.05
N ASP A 112 -8.89 -16.43 -3.25
CA ASP A 112 -10.00 -17.31 -3.56
C ASP A 112 -10.98 -17.45 -2.38
N SER A 113 -10.46 -17.45 -1.15
CA SER A 113 -11.27 -17.44 0.07
C SER A 113 -12.10 -16.15 0.17
N LEU A 114 -11.49 -14.99 -0.02
CA LEU A 114 -12.18 -13.70 0.01
C LEU A 114 -13.24 -13.59 -1.09
N ILE A 115 -12.99 -14.18 -2.27
CA ILE A 115 -13.98 -14.26 -3.36
C ILE A 115 -15.17 -15.13 -2.94
N ARG A 116 -14.94 -16.31 -2.36
CA ARG A 116 -16.01 -17.18 -1.86
C ARG A 116 -16.88 -16.51 -0.79
N HIS A 117 -16.28 -15.67 0.05
CA HIS A 117 -17.00 -14.89 1.07
C HIS A 117 -17.65 -13.61 0.51
N GLY A 118 -17.54 -13.34 -0.80
CA GLY A 118 -18.16 -12.17 -1.42
C GLY A 118 -17.50 -10.84 -1.09
N LEU A 119 -16.29 -10.83 -0.53
CA LEU A 119 -15.56 -9.62 -0.14
C LEU A 119 -14.64 -9.10 -1.25
N LEU A 120 -14.13 -10.00 -2.08
CA LEU A 120 -13.31 -9.71 -3.23
C LEU A 120 -14.00 -10.21 -4.50
N ALA A 121 -13.76 -9.57 -5.61
CA ALA A 121 -14.17 -10.04 -6.92
C ALA A 121 -12.99 -10.03 -7.88
N ARG A 122 -13.05 -10.90 -8.90
CA ARG A 122 -12.07 -10.95 -9.98
C ARG A 122 -12.75 -10.74 -11.32
N LYS A 123 -12.20 -9.83 -12.13
CA LYS A 123 -12.62 -9.62 -13.51
C LYS A 123 -11.38 -9.56 -14.40
N GLY A 124 -11.22 -10.58 -15.24
CA GLY A 124 -10.02 -10.73 -16.07
C GLY A 124 -8.76 -10.79 -15.22
N ASP A 125 -7.88 -9.83 -15.40
CA ASP A 125 -6.58 -9.69 -14.73
C ASP A 125 -6.65 -8.97 -13.37
N ARG A 126 -7.83 -8.49 -12.95
CA ARG A 126 -7.92 -7.62 -11.79
C ARG A 126 -8.74 -8.20 -10.65
N TYR A 127 -8.22 -8.02 -9.43
CA TYR A 127 -8.92 -8.23 -8.17
C TYR A 127 -9.34 -6.88 -7.59
N PHE A 128 -10.57 -6.78 -7.11
CA PHE A 128 -11.11 -5.54 -6.52
C PHE A 128 -12.13 -5.86 -5.43
N LEU A 129 -12.31 -4.91 -4.50
CA LEU A 129 -13.29 -5.06 -3.43
C LEU A 129 -14.71 -5.02 -3.99
N THR A 130 -15.56 -5.88 -3.49
CA THR A 130 -17.02 -5.77 -3.65
C THR A 130 -17.56 -4.64 -2.76
N PRO A 131 -18.85 -4.24 -2.86
CA PRO A 131 -19.45 -3.33 -1.91
C PRO A 131 -19.33 -3.81 -0.45
N GLU A 132 -19.55 -5.09 -0.17
CA GLU A 132 -19.31 -5.72 1.12
C GLU A 132 -17.85 -5.66 1.53
N GLY A 133 -16.94 -5.98 0.62
CA GLY A 133 -15.50 -5.89 0.86
C GLY A 133 -15.03 -4.47 1.15
N MET A 134 -15.66 -3.45 0.57
CA MET A 134 -15.38 -2.05 0.90
C MET A 134 -15.78 -1.70 2.34
N ASN A 135 -16.92 -2.22 2.82
CA ASN A 135 -17.36 -2.03 4.20
C ASN A 135 -16.42 -2.70 5.20
N LEU A 136 -15.81 -3.81 4.82
CA LEU A 136 -14.84 -4.58 5.60
C LEU A 136 -13.40 -4.43 5.09
N SER A 137 -13.10 -3.30 4.46
CA SER A 137 -11.83 -3.11 3.74
C SER A 137 -10.59 -3.32 4.61
N ASN A 138 -10.60 -2.88 5.87
CA ASN A 138 -9.48 -3.09 6.78
C ASN A 138 -9.25 -4.59 7.04
N TYR A 139 -10.32 -5.37 7.24
CA TYR A 139 -10.23 -6.82 7.38
C TYR A 139 -9.66 -7.45 6.10
N VAL A 140 -10.23 -7.14 4.93
CA VAL A 140 -9.74 -7.71 3.67
C VAL A 140 -8.26 -7.38 3.44
N MET A 141 -7.86 -6.15 3.73
CA MET A 141 -6.46 -5.73 3.56
C MET A 141 -5.51 -6.41 4.55
N SER A 142 -5.95 -6.68 5.79
CA SER A 142 -5.12 -7.37 6.79
C SER A 142 -4.84 -8.82 6.43
N GLU A 143 -5.68 -9.48 5.62
CA GLU A 143 -5.43 -10.83 5.13
C GLU A 143 -4.19 -10.92 4.19
N PHE A 144 -3.78 -9.78 3.61
CA PHE A 144 -2.61 -9.70 2.75
C PHE A 144 -1.32 -9.29 3.47
N ILE A 145 -1.29 -9.33 4.80
CA ILE A 145 -0.06 -9.12 5.58
C ILE A 145 0.76 -10.42 5.59
N LEU A 146 2.01 -10.33 5.18
CA LEU A 146 2.96 -11.43 5.16
C LEU A 146 3.68 -11.48 6.51
N ILE A 147 3.18 -12.32 7.42
CA ILE A 147 3.82 -12.50 8.72
C ILE A 147 5.24 -13.04 8.50
N SER A 148 6.26 -12.28 8.88
CA SER A 148 7.64 -12.74 8.83
C SER A 148 7.81 -13.98 9.71
N SER A 149 8.62 -14.94 9.26
CA SER A 149 8.88 -16.22 9.95
C SER A 149 9.31 -16.08 11.42
N GLU A 150 9.84 -14.93 11.81
CA GLU A 150 10.20 -14.60 13.20
C GLU A 150 8.99 -14.34 14.10
N GLN A 151 7.87 -13.87 13.55
CA GLN A 151 6.63 -13.62 14.31
C GLN A 151 5.78 -14.89 14.44
N GLN A 152 5.90 -15.85 13.52
CA GLN A 152 5.19 -17.13 13.61
C GLN A 152 5.69 -18.01 14.76
N GLN A 153 6.95 -17.86 15.21
CA GLN A 153 7.48 -18.60 16.34
C GLN A 153 6.97 -18.09 17.69
N LYS A 154 6.64 -16.79 17.83
CA LYS A 154 6.12 -16.22 19.07
C LYS A 154 4.67 -16.59 19.36
N HIS A 155 3.83 -16.84 18.34
CA HIS A 155 2.43 -17.22 18.50
C HIS A 155 2.19 -18.74 18.69
N ARG A 156 3.24 -19.56 18.64
CA ARG A 156 3.17 -21.01 18.90
C ARG A 156 3.63 -21.41 20.31
N THR A 157 4.04 -20.45 21.12
CA THR A 157 4.61 -20.70 22.46
C THR A 157 3.75 -20.10 23.59
N ASP A 158 2.60 -19.51 23.27
CA ASP A 158 1.54 -19.13 24.19
C ASP A 158 0.29 -20.01 23.89
#